data_671dc5c3b4292dc49f9edeeaa45a3abd
#
_entry.id   671dc5c3b4292dc49f9edeeaa45a3abd
#
_cell.length_a   1.000
_cell.length_b   1.000
_cell.length_c   1.000
_cell.angle_alpha   90.00
_cell.angle_beta   90.00
_cell.angle_gamma   90.00
#
_symmetry.space_group_name_H-M   'P 1'
#
loop_
_entity.id
_entity.type
_entity.pdbx_description
1 polymer ?
#
loop_
_entity_poly.entity_id
_entity_poly.type
_entity_poly.pdbx_seq_one_letter_code
_entity_poly.pdbx_strand_id
1 'polypeptide(L)'
;MIKLTRKLPWSFTLAVSGGPDSMAALDFFKRGKKQFHAVHVNHGTAHAAEAEELVRSECARLQVNLRVEKIYRKRDLEESWEEFWRNERYRIFNTINGPVLTCHNLDDAVEWWVYTAMHGQPRLIP
;
A
#
# COMPACT_ATOMS: atom_id res chain seq x y z
N MET A 1 -17.31 0.92 -7.82
CA MET A 1 -16.95 -0.38 -8.45
C MET A 1 -15.49 -0.39 -8.85
N ILE A 2 -14.78 -1.44 -8.49
CA ILE A 2 -13.37 -1.61 -8.88
C ILE A 2 -13.32 -2.16 -10.30
N LYS A 3 -12.61 -1.46 -11.18
CA LYS A 3 -12.41 -1.91 -12.55
C LYS A 3 -10.94 -2.26 -12.77
N LEU A 4 -10.69 -3.41 -13.35
CA LEU A 4 -9.35 -3.85 -13.72
C LEU A 4 -9.12 -3.55 -15.19
N THR A 5 -8.14 -2.68 -15.48
CA THR A 5 -7.80 -2.27 -16.85
C THR A 5 -6.74 -3.18 -17.48
N ARG A 6 -6.09 -4.01 -16.67
CA ARG A 6 -5.07 -4.97 -17.11
C ARG A 6 -5.30 -6.31 -16.43
N LYS A 7 -4.81 -7.38 -17.06
CA LYS A 7 -4.84 -8.70 -16.48
C LYS A 7 -3.94 -8.74 -15.24
N LEU A 8 -4.47 -9.24 -14.13
CA LEU A 8 -3.69 -9.41 -12.90
C LEU A 8 -2.69 -10.56 -13.04
N PRO A 9 -1.55 -10.47 -12.34
CA PRO A 9 -0.66 -11.63 -12.20
C PRO A 9 -1.40 -12.80 -11.56
N TRP A 10 -0.94 -14.02 -11.82
CA TRP A 10 -1.51 -15.22 -11.21
C TRP A 10 -1.50 -15.16 -9.69
N SER A 11 -0.37 -14.70 -9.13
CA SER A 11 -0.25 -14.47 -7.69
C SER A 11 0.42 -13.13 -7.46
N PHE A 12 0.08 -12.48 -6.35
CA PHE A 12 0.60 -11.15 -6.02
C PHE A 12 0.50 -10.89 -4.51
N THR A 13 1.13 -9.82 -4.08
CA THR A 13 0.97 -9.26 -2.73
C THR A 13 0.20 -7.96 -2.83
N LEU A 14 -0.83 -7.80 -2.01
CA LEU A 14 -1.62 -6.58 -1.94
C LEU A 14 -1.16 -5.74 -0.76
N ALA A 15 -0.76 -4.51 -1.02
CA ALA A 15 -0.44 -3.56 0.04
C ALA A 15 -1.74 -2.96 0.59
N VAL A 16 -1.99 -3.18 1.89
CA VAL A 16 -3.23 -2.77 2.56
C VAL A 16 -2.91 -1.74 3.62
N SER A 17 -3.36 -0.51 3.42
CA SER A 17 -3.06 0.60 4.33
C SER A 17 -4.05 0.73 5.50
N GLY A 18 -5.22 0.12 5.40
CA GLY A 18 -6.32 0.31 6.32
C GLY A 18 -7.31 1.39 5.88
N GLY A 19 -7.01 2.11 4.81
CA GLY A 19 -7.93 3.07 4.22
C GLY A 19 -9.03 2.40 3.38
N PRO A 20 -10.08 3.15 3.00
CA PRO A 20 -11.25 2.58 2.31
C PRO A 20 -10.92 1.85 1.02
N ASP A 21 -10.02 2.41 0.21
CA ASP A 21 -9.70 1.82 -1.10
C ASP A 21 -8.97 0.48 -0.97
N SER A 22 -7.99 0.41 -0.08
CA SER A 22 -7.23 -0.83 0.12
C SER A 22 -8.08 -1.91 0.80
N MET A 23 -8.98 -1.53 1.71
CA MET A 23 -9.90 -2.47 2.35
C MET A 23 -10.94 -3.00 1.37
N ALA A 24 -11.44 -2.14 0.48
CA ALA A 24 -12.34 -2.56 -0.61
C ALA A 24 -11.64 -3.52 -1.57
N ALA A 25 -10.39 -3.24 -1.93
CA ALA A 25 -9.60 -4.12 -2.80
C ALA A 25 -9.37 -5.48 -2.16
N LEU A 26 -9.07 -5.51 -0.87
CA LEU A 26 -8.87 -6.75 -0.10
C LEU A 26 -10.11 -7.65 -0.21
N ASP A 27 -11.29 -7.10 0.05
CA ASP A 27 -12.55 -7.82 -0.05
C ASP A 27 -12.85 -8.25 -1.49
N PHE A 28 -12.64 -7.36 -2.45
CA PHE A 28 -12.88 -7.62 -3.87
C PHE A 28 -12.05 -8.80 -4.37
N PHE A 29 -10.75 -8.80 -4.10
CA PHE A 29 -9.87 -9.87 -4.57
C PHE A 29 -10.16 -11.19 -3.87
N LYS A 30 -10.52 -11.16 -2.61
CA LYS A 30 -10.89 -12.39 -1.89
C LYS A 30 -12.19 -12.98 -2.44
N ARG A 31 -13.20 -12.16 -2.68
CA ARG A 31 -14.45 -12.60 -3.31
C ARG A 31 -14.22 -13.13 -4.72
N GLY A 32 -13.29 -12.54 -5.45
CA GLY A 32 -12.89 -13.00 -6.78
C GLY A 32 -12.01 -14.24 -6.79
N LYS A 33 -11.77 -14.84 -5.62
CA LYS A 33 -10.94 -16.05 -5.45
C LYS A 33 -9.54 -15.91 -6.03
N LYS A 34 -8.94 -14.73 -5.91
CA LYS A 34 -7.57 -14.50 -6.35
C LYS A 34 -6.57 -15.09 -5.36
N GLN A 35 -5.42 -15.51 -5.89
CA GLN A 35 -4.31 -16.00 -5.08
C GLN A 35 -3.42 -14.83 -4.68
N PHE A 36 -3.47 -14.44 -3.40
CA PHE A 36 -2.66 -13.31 -2.95
C PHE A 36 -2.40 -13.36 -1.44
N HIS A 37 -1.36 -12.62 -1.05
CA HIS A 37 -1.05 -12.31 0.33
C HIS A 37 -1.22 -10.81 0.55
N ALA A 38 -1.37 -10.37 1.78
CA ALA A 38 -1.44 -8.96 2.10
C ALA A 38 -0.19 -8.53 2.86
N VAL A 39 0.22 -7.27 2.67
CA VAL A 39 1.26 -6.62 3.46
C VAL A 39 0.73 -5.30 3.99
N HIS A 40 0.99 -5.03 5.26
CA HIS A 40 0.66 -3.75 5.90
C HIS A 40 1.92 -3.13 6.47
N VAL A 41 2.13 -1.85 6.21
CA VAL A 41 3.26 -1.10 6.73
C VAL A 41 2.78 -0.18 7.84
N ASN A 42 3.31 -0.40 9.05
CA ASN A 42 3.02 0.45 10.20
C ASN A 42 4.06 1.58 10.24
N HIS A 43 3.60 2.81 10.05
CA HIS A 43 4.45 4.00 9.97
C HIS A 43 4.87 4.54 11.34
N GLY A 44 4.39 3.98 12.45
CA GLY A 44 4.73 4.44 13.79
C GLY A 44 4.04 5.74 14.21
N THR A 45 3.01 6.17 13.49
CA THR A 45 2.22 7.35 13.84
C THR A 45 1.19 7.03 14.91
N ALA A 46 0.52 8.07 15.45
CA ALA A 46 -0.49 7.92 16.50
C ALA A 46 -1.65 6.99 16.11
N HIS A 47 -2.03 6.98 14.82
CA HIS A 47 -3.14 6.16 14.32
C HIS A 47 -2.68 4.82 13.71
N ALA A 48 -1.39 4.56 13.69
CA ALA A 48 -0.84 3.37 13.05
C ALA A 48 -1.29 2.07 13.72
N ALA A 49 -1.42 2.07 15.05
CA ALA A 49 -1.87 0.89 15.77
C ALA A 49 -3.32 0.52 15.46
N GLU A 50 -4.19 1.52 15.31
CA GLU A 50 -5.60 1.30 14.94
C GLU A 50 -5.70 0.76 13.52
N ALA A 51 -4.94 1.32 12.60
CA ALA A 51 -4.91 0.85 11.21
C ALA A 51 -4.41 -0.59 11.13
N GLU A 52 -3.35 -0.93 11.85
CA GLU A 52 -2.82 -2.28 11.90
C GLU A 52 -3.86 -3.27 12.44
N GLU A 53 -4.55 -2.92 13.52
CA GLU A 53 -5.56 -3.78 14.12
C GLU A 53 -6.73 -4.02 13.15
N LEU A 54 -7.18 -2.98 12.46
CA LEU A 54 -8.24 -3.09 11.45
C LEU A 54 -7.83 -4.05 10.33
N VAL A 55 -6.62 -3.89 9.81
CA VAL A 55 -6.10 -4.76 8.74
C VAL A 55 -5.95 -6.20 9.21
N ARG A 56 -5.43 -6.42 10.41
CA ARG A 56 -5.29 -7.77 10.99
C ARG A 56 -6.65 -8.43 11.14
N SER A 57 -7.63 -7.70 11.64
CA SER A 57 -9.00 -8.18 11.86
C SER A 57 -9.66 -8.59 10.54
N GLU A 58 -9.57 -7.74 9.50
CA GLU A 58 -10.17 -8.04 8.21
C GLU A 58 -9.46 -9.19 7.49
N CYS A 59 -8.15 -9.25 7.53
CA CYS A 59 -7.42 -10.37 6.93
C CYS A 59 -7.74 -11.69 7.63
N ALA A 60 -7.91 -11.68 8.94
CA ALA A 60 -8.33 -12.85 9.69
C ALA A 60 -9.74 -13.29 9.30
N ARG A 61 -10.67 -12.34 9.20
CA ARG A 61 -12.05 -12.62 8.78
C ARG A 61 -12.11 -13.22 7.38
N LEU A 62 -11.32 -12.70 6.47
CA LEU A 62 -11.27 -13.14 5.07
C LEU A 62 -10.33 -14.33 4.84
N GLN A 63 -9.60 -14.76 5.86
CA GLN A 63 -8.59 -15.83 5.74
C GLN A 63 -7.50 -15.50 4.72
N VAL A 64 -6.99 -14.28 4.77
CA VAL A 64 -5.89 -13.80 3.94
C VAL A 64 -4.62 -13.75 4.80
N ASN A 65 -3.53 -14.34 4.29
CA ASN A 65 -2.23 -14.28 4.96
C ASN A 65 -1.72 -12.84 4.95
N LEU A 66 -1.34 -12.34 6.12
CA LEU A 66 -0.88 -10.97 6.30
C LEU A 66 0.54 -10.93 6.83
N ARG A 67 1.36 -10.10 6.20
CA ARG A 67 2.67 -9.70 6.71
C ARG A 67 2.57 -8.25 7.19
N VAL A 68 2.95 -8.00 8.44
CA VAL A 68 3.01 -6.64 8.99
C VAL A 68 4.46 -6.25 9.17
N GLU A 69 4.82 -5.12 8.61
CA GLU A 69 6.16 -4.55 8.73
C GLU A 69 6.08 -3.20 9.43
N LYS A 70 7.00 -2.96 10.35
CA LYS A 70 7.11 -1.67 11.05
C LYS A 70 8.31 -0.90 10.53
N ILE A 71 8.18 0.42 10.49
CA ILE A 71 9.28 1.30 10.12
C ILE A 71 10.04 1.67 11.39
N TYR A 72 11.30 1.27 11.46
CA TYR A 72 12.18 1.54 12.60
C TYR A 72 13.24 2.61 12.32
N ARG A 73 13.58 2.82 11.05
CA ARG A 73 14.57 3.81 10.66
C ARG A 73 14.06 5.21 10.99
N LYS A 74 14.94 6.06 11.50
CA LYS A 74 14.60 7.47 11.72
C LYS A 74 14.76 8.25 10.40
N ARG A 75 13.88 9.25 10.22
CA ARG A 75 13.98 10.16 9.09
C ARG A 75 15.25 11.00 9.15
N ASP A 76 15.93 11.14 8.02
CA ASP A 76 17.05 12.08 7.90
C ASP A 76 16.53 13.52 7.86
N LEU A 77 17.31 14.46 8.38
CA LEU A 77 16.90 15.87 8.45
C LEU A 77 16.62 16.51 7.09
N GLU A 78 17.29 16.04 6.04
CA GLU A 78 17.12 16.54 4.68
C GLU A 78 15.98 15.87 3.92
N GLU A 79 15.41 14.83 4.48
CA GLU A 79 14.37 14.01 3.86
C GLU A 79 13.01 14.50 4.35
N SER A 80 12.04 14.70 3.43
CA SER A 80 10.68 15.00 3.83
C SER A 80 10.01 13.74 4.42
N TRP A 81 8.94 13.94 5.20
CA TRP A 81 8.19 12.80 5.74
C TRP A 81 7.61 11.92 4.64
N GLU A 82 7.13 12.52 3.55
CA GLU A 82 6.57 11.78 2.41
C GLU A 82 7.62 10.94 1.72
N GLU A 83 8.82 11.51 1.48
CA GLU A 83 9.95 10.77 0.91
C GLU A 83 10.37 9.63 1.82
N PHE A 84 10.46 9.90 3.13
CA PHE A 84 10.85 8.90 4.12
C PHE A 84 9.91 7.70 4.09
N TRP A 85 8.60 7.93 4.22
CA TRP A 85 7.62 6.85 4.25
C TRP A 85 7.56 6.11 2.92
N ARG A 86 7.66 6.84 1.82
CA ARG A 86 7.68 6.24 0.48
C ARG A 86 8.90 5.34 0.30
N ASN A 87 10.10 5.82 0.65
CA ASN A 87 11.33 5.05 0.54
C ASN A 87 11.29 3.80 1.42
N GLU A 88 10.75 3.92 2.63
CA GLU A 88 10.61 2.78 3.53
C GLU A 88 9.61 1.75 3.00
N ARG A 89 8.50 2.18 2.43
CA ARG A 89 7.55 1.26 1.80
C ARG A 89 8.18 0.50 0.65
N TYR A 90 8.90 1.18 -0.23
CA TYR A 90 9.57 0.52 -1.35
C TYR A 90 10.69 -0.40 -0.89
N ARG A 91 11.41 -0.01 0.15
CA ARG A 91 12.41 -0.90 0.75
C ARG A 91 11.77 -2.21 1.21
N ILE A 92 10.64 -2.13 1.87
CA ILE A 92 9.89 -3.29 2.32
C ILE A 92 9.37 -4.10 1.13
N PHE A 93 8.77 -3.44 0.14
CA PHE A 93 8.22 -4.11 -1.04
C PHE A 93 9.31 -4.83 -1.84
N ASN A 94 10.53 -4.29 -1.87
CA ASN A 94 11.66 -4.94 -2.55
C ASN A 94 12.09 -6.25 -1.86
N THR A 95 11.71 -6.48 -0.62
CA THR A 95 11.96 -7.76 0.06
C THR A 95 10.94 -8.82 -0.27
N ILE A 96 9.87 -8.47 -0.96
CA ILE A 96 8.78 -9.37 -1.31
C ILE A 96 9.05 -9.96 -2.69
N ASN A 97 8.95 -11.28 -2.81
CA ASN A 97 9.07 -11.95 -4.11
C ASN A 97 7.78 -11.78 -4.90
N GLY A 98 7.92 -11.32 -6.14
CA GLY A 98 6.81 -11.16 -7.06
C GLY A 98 6.16 -9.78 -7.01
N PRO A 99 5.07 -9.60 -7.77
CA PRO A 99 4.41 -8.30 -7.89
C PRO A 99 3.75 -7.84 -6.60
N VAL A 100 3.82 -6.53 -6.35
CA VAL A 100 3.10 -5.87 -5.26
C VAL A 100 2.10 -4.90 -5.87
N LEU A 101 0.82 -5.05 -5.54
CA LEU A 101 -0.23 -4.13 -5.94
C LEU A 101 -0.47 -3.11 -4.84
N THR A 102 -0.50 -1.84 -5.21
CA THR A 102 -0.84 -0.75 -4.30
C THR A 102 -2.17 -0.15 -4.71
N CYS A 103 -2.93 0.36 -3.74
CA CYS A 103 -4.23 0.97 -3.99
C CYS A 103 -4.11 2.47 -3.85
N HIS A 104 -4.04 3.14 -4.98
CA HIS A 104 -4.09 4.59 -5.05
C HIS A 104 -5.34 4.99 -5.79
N ASN A 105 -6.11 5.95 -5.26
CA ASN A 105 -7.24 6.50 -5.97
C ASN A 105 -6.77 7.58 -6.96
N LEU A 106 -7.70 8.03 -7.80
CA LEU A 106 -7.39 9.04 -8.82
C LEU A 106 -6.90 10.35 -8.20
N ASP A 107 -7.47 10.76 -7.07
CA ASP A 107 -7.08 12.01 -6.40
C ASP A 107 -5.64 11.94 -5.91
N ASP A 108 -5.22 10.83 -5.32
CA ASP A 108 -3.84 10.60 -4.91
C ASP A 108 -2.89 10.68 -6.10
N ALA A 109 -3.28 10.10 -7.24
CA ALA A 109 -2.48 10.12 -8.46
C ALA A 109 -2.35 11.56 -8.99
N VAL A 110 -3.42 12.35 -8.96
CA VAL A 110 -3.41 13.75 -9.41
C VAL A 110 -2.55 14.60 -8.46
N GLU A 111 -2.69 14.44 -7.17
CA GLU A 111 -1.88 15.16 -6.19
C GLU A 111 -0.39 14.89 -6.39
N TRP A 112 -0.02 13.63 -6.58
CA TRP A 112 1.36 13.25 -6.83
C TRP A 112 1.89 13.86 -8.13
N TRP A 113 1.08 13.85 -9.19
CA TRP A 113 1.45 14.43 -10.47
C TRP A 113 1.68 15.95 -10.33
N VAL A 114 0.77 16.65 -9.67
CA VAL A 114 0.90 18.10 -9.43
C VAL A 114 2.15 18.40 -8.60
N TYR A 115 2.38 17.64 -7.54
CA TYR A 115 3.56 17.80 -6.69
C TYR A 115 4.85 17.66 -7.50
N THR A 116 4.97 16.60 -8.29
CA THR A 116 6.18 16.35 -9.09
C THR A 116 6.34 17.36 -10.22
N ALA A 117 5.24 17.85 -10.79
CA ALA A 117 5.28 18.91 -11.81
C ALA A 117 5.82 20.22 -11.24
N MET A 118 5.42 20.59 -10.02
CA MET A 118 5.93 21.79 -9.32
C MET A 118 7.42 21.67 -9.00
N HIS A 119 7.95 20.46 -8.93
CA HIS A 119 9.37 20.17 -8.69
C HIS A 119 10.14 19.83 -9.98
N GLY A 120 9.55 20.14 -11.14
CA GLY A 120 10.22 20.09 -12.44
C GLY A 120 10.09 18.80 -13.25
N GLN A 121 9.51 17.74 -12.69
CA GLN A 121 9.36 16.46 -13.39
C GLN A 121 8.05 15.77 -13.02
N PRO A 122 6.97 15.97 -13.81
CA PRO A 122 5.72 15.25 -13.58
C PRO A 122 5.92 13.74 -13.66
N ARG A 123 5.31 13.01 -12.72
CA ARG A 123 5.39 11.55 -12.66
C ARG A 123 4.05 10.96 -12.28
N LEU A 124 3.79 9.76 -12.78
CA LEU A 124 2.72 8.94 -12.25
C LEU A 124 3.19 8.29 -10.95
N ILE A 125 2.25 7.87 -10.12
CA ILE A 125 2.56 7.13 -8.90
C ILE A 125 3.26 5.83 -9.31
N PRO A 126 4.47 5.60 -8.79
CA PRO A 126 5.22 4.40 -9.15
C PRO A 126 4.63 3.13 -8.56
#